data_a116a1891d92e5f8720e2206324ff121
#
_entry.id   a116a1891d92e5f8720e2206324ff121
#
_cell.length_a   1.000
_cell.length_b   1.000
_cell.length_c   1.000
_cell.angle_alpha   90.00
_cell.angle_beta   90.00
_cell.angle_gamma   90.00
#
_symmetry.space_group_name_H-M   'P 1'
#
loop_
_entity.id
_entity.type
_entity.pdbx_description
1 polymer ?
#
loop_
_entity_poly.entity_id
_entity_poly.type
_entity_poly.pdbx_seq_one_letter_code
_entity_poly.pdbx_strand_id
1 'polypeptide(L)'
;DNKYKARIKILVKALTPEVFAQKVEAEFAHTIKTLKVDAETLAKMDENFTPFAYQDYQDQDFTELFAQHPKFKHWFNINTHAHKVKGYRIVTISLKRTGVAPGDVTSEEMNLIADLADQYTFGELRTTHEQNIALVDVPQKDLFALWQALDQANLARAHIGFLTDIICCPGGDFCSLANA
;
A
#
# COMPACT_ATOMS: atom_id res chain seq x y z
N ASP A 1 -0.66 -9.35 -33.30
CA ASP A 1 0.04 -8.22 -32.68
C ASP A 1 1.37 -8.68 -32.08
N ASN A 2 2.44 -7.95 -32.39
CA ASN A 2 3.78 -8.28 -31.88
C ASN A 2 3.98 -7.63 -30.51
N LYS A 3 3.76 -8.38 -29.43
CA LYS A 3 3.90 -7.92 -28.03
C LYS A 3 5.27 -7.32 -27.72
N TYR A 4 6.32 -7.74 -28.41
CA TYR A 4 7.67 -7.17 -28.26
C TYR A 4 7.76 -5.72 -28.74
N LYS A 5 7.05 -5.37 -29.83
CA LYS A 5 7.04 -4.00 -30.40
C LYS A 5 6.06 -3.05 -29.71
N ALA A 6 5.21 -3.54 -28.82
CA ALA A 6 4.17 -2.76 -28.14
C ALA A 6 4.69 -1.93 -26.95
N ARG A 7 5.99 -1.87 -26.71
CA ARG A 7 6.58 -1.11 -25.59
C ARG A 7 7.05 0.27 -26.07
N ILE A 8 6.61 1.33 -25.40
CA ILE A 8 6.96 2.73 -25.70
C ILE A 8 8.47 2.93 -25.86
N LYS A 9 9.29 2.34 -24.99
CA LYS A 9 10.76 2.47 -25.07
C LYS A 9 11.36 2.01 -26.41
N ILE A 10 10.75 1.01 -27.05
CA ILE A 10 11.21 0.51 -28.35
C ILE A 10 10.87 1.51 -29.43
N LEU A 11 9.65 2.09 -29.38
CA LEU A 11 9.20 3.12 -30.30
C LEU A 11 10.04 4.40 -30.18
N VAL A 12 10.28 4.86 -28.94
CA VAL A 12 11.12 6.04 -28.68
C VAL A 12 12.53 5.83 -29.20
N LYS A 13 13.12 4.64 -28.99
CA LYS A 13 14.47 4.31 -29.50
C LYS A 13 14.53 4.29 -31.02
N ALA A 14 13.45 3.87 -31.69
CA ALA A 14 13.37 3.83 -33.14
C ALA A 14 13.12 5.21 -33.80
N LEU A 15 12.40 6.09 -33.10
CA LEU A 15 11.99 7.41 -33.65
C LEU A 15 12.88 8.56 -33.19
N THR A 16 13.63 8.43 -32.12
CA THR A 16 14.22 9.45 -31.27
C THR A 16 13.18 10.14 -30.36
N PRO A 17 13.59 10.68 -29.17
CA PRO A 17 12.69 11.37 -28.26
C PRO A 17 11.96 12.56 -28.89
N GLU A 18 12.67 13.33 -29.71
CA GLU A 18 12.13 14.55 -30.36
C GLU A 18 11.02 14.22 -31.39
N VAL A 19 11.26 13.24 -32.25
CA VAL A 19 10.26 12.78 -33.24
C VAL A 19 9.08 12.11 -32.54
N PHE A 20 9.31 11.37 -31.48
CA PHE A 20 8.25 10.77 -30.67
C PHE A 20 7.37 11.86 -30.04
N ALA A 21 7.96 12.90 -29.42
CA ALA A 21 7.22 14.01 -28.82
C ALA A 21 6.37 14.75 -29.88
N GLN A 22 6.93 15.06 -31.06
CA GLN A 22 6.19 15.68 -32.15
C GLN A 22 4.96 14.86 -32.59
N LYS A 23 5.08 13.54 -32.64
CA LYS A 23 3.95 12.67 -33.00
C LYS A 23 2.88 12.66 -31.89
N VAL A 24 3.29 12.67 -30.61
CA VAL A 24 2.36 12.74 -29.45
C VAL A 24 1.59 14.08 -29.51
N GLU A 25 2.28 15.21 -29.71
CA GLU A 25 1.65 16.52 -29.78
C GLU A 25 0.69 16.64 -30.97
N ALA A 26 1.05 16.08 -32.13
CA ALA A 26 0.18 16.06 -33.28
C ALA A 26 -1.12 15.27 -33.03
N GLU A 27 -1.03 14.10 -32.41
CA GLU A 27 -2.18 13.28 -32.03
C GLU A 27 -3.03 13.96 -30.94
N PHE A 28 -2.37 14.55 -29.97
CA PHE A 28 -3.03 15.29 -28.89
C PHE A 28 -3.85 16.47 -29.41
N ALA A 29 -3.33 17.21 -30.38
CA ALA A 29 -4.04 18.33 -31.01
C ALA A 29 -5.40 17.91 -31.62
N HIS A 30 -5.51 16.69 -32.13
CA HIS A 30 -6.76 16.15 -32.66
C HIS A 30 -7.73 15.69 -31.54
N THR A 31 -7.21 15.18 -30.46
CA THR A 31 -8.00 14.52 -29.40
C THR A 31 -8.28 15.41 -28.19
N ILE A 32 -7.59 16.55 -28.03
CA ILE A 32 -7.67 17.42 -26.83
C ILE A 32 -9.09 17.81 -26.46
N LYS A 33 -9.98 18.02 -27.45
CA LYS A 33 -11.38 18.41 -27.16
C LYS A 33 -12.20 17.30 -26.55
N THR A 34 -11.86 16.04 -26.87
CA THR A 34 -12.55 14.85 -26.34
C THR A 34 -11.94 14.34 -25.06
N LEU A 35 -10.71 14.78 -24.73
CA LEU A 35 -9.99 14.39 -23.51
C LEU A 35 -10.22 15.37 -22.34
N LYS A 36 -11.01 16.43 -22.53
CA LYS A 36 -11.38 17.31 -21.42
C LYS A 36 -12.28 16.59 -20.45
N VAL A 37 -11.84 16.52 -19.20
CA VAL A 37 -12.68 16.13 -18.09
C VAL A 37 -13.51 17.35 -17.68
N ASP A 38 -14.83 17.21 -17.61
CA ASP A 38 -15.73 18.30 -17.17
C ASP A 38 -15.59 18.58 -15.66
N ALA A 39 -16.02 19.77 -15.26
CA ALA A 39 -15.89 20.23 -13.87
C ALA A 39 -16.69 19.36 -12.87
N GLU A 40 -17.81 18.78 -13.29
CA GLU A 40 -18.63 17.91 -12.45
C GLU A 40 -17.89 16.59 -12.16
N THR A 41 -17.28 16.00 -13.18
CA THR A 41 -16.44 14.79 -13.03
C THR A 41 -15.27 15.05 -12.12
N LEU A 42 -14.58 16.21 -12.27
CA LEU A 42 -13.47 16.58 -11.38
C LEU A 42 -13.93 16.76 -9.94
N ALA A 43 -15.06 17.44 -9.72
CA ALA A 43 -15.62 17.61 -8.36
C ALA A 43 -15.95 16.26 -7.71
N LYS A 44 -16.56 15.33 -8.44
CA LYS A 44 -16.81 13.96 -7.94
C LYS A 44 -15.52 13.18 -7.63
N MET A 45 -14.48 13.39 -8.39
CA MET A 45 -13.17 12.79 -8.10
C MET A 45 -12.58 13.37 -6.82
N ASP A 46 -12.67 14.68 -6.62
CA ASP A 46 -12.16 15.37 -5.43
C ASP A 46 -12.84 14.92 -4.14
N GLU A 47 -14.13 14.54 -4.19
CA GLU A 47 -14.86 13.98 -3.04
C GLU A 47 -14.18 12.73 -2.45
N ASN A 48 -13.53 11.92 -3.30
CA ASN A 48 -12.79 10.73 -2.84
C ASN A 48 -11.48 11.04 -2.12
N PHE A 49 -11.02 12.30 -2.16
CA PHE A 49 -9.78 12.76 -1.53
C PHE A 49 -10.02 13.70 -0.36
N THR A 50 -11.24 13.70 0.19
CA THR A 50 -11.58 14.49 1.38
C THR A 50 -10.72 14.02 2.56
N PRO A 51 -9.96 14.91 3.21
CA PRO A 51 -9.14 14.54 4.36
C PRO A 51 -9.99 14.02 5.51
N PHE A 52 -9.52 12.99 6.20
CA PHE A 52 -10.14 12.51 7.42
C PHE A 52 -10.12 13.58 8.53
N ALA A 53 -11.12 13.55 9.40
CA ALA A 53 -11.20 14.41 10.59
C ALA A 53 -10.30 13.85 11.70
N TYR A 54 -8.99 14.10 11.61
CA TYR A 54 -8.04 13.70 12.63
C TYR A 54 -8.35 14.33 13.99
N GLN A 55 -8.18 13.55 15.04
CA GLN A 55 -8.27 14.04 16.42
C GLN A 55 -6.91 14.63 16.84
N ASP A 56 -6.92 15.63 17.72
CA ASP A 56 -5.69 16.23 18.26
C ASP A 56 -5.09 15.33 19.35
N TYR A 57 -4.46 14.24 18.92
CA TYR A 57 -3.74 13.35 19.82
C TYR A 57 -2.29 13.80 20.00
N GLN A 58 -1.77 13.59 21.21
CA GLN A 58 -0.35 13.76 21.50
C GLN A 58 0.40 12.44 21.24
N ASP A 59 1.69 12.55 20.94
CA ASP A 59 2.56 11.38 20.83
C ASP A 59 2.63 10.65 22.17
N GLN A 60 2.56 9.33 22.12
CA GLN A 60 2.54 8.46 23.30
C GLN A 60 3.96 8.11 23.73
N ASP A 61 4.21 8.13 25.03
CA ASP A 61 5.41 7.54 25.61
C ASP A 61 5.20 6.02 25.78
N PHE A 62 5.98 5.24 25.07
CA PHE A 62 5.94 3.77 25.09
C PHE A 62 7.00 3.15 26.01
N THR A 63 7.77 3.95 26.77
CA THR A 63 8.95 3.46 27.52
C THR A 63 8.60 2.31 28.46
N GLU A 64 7.57 2.46 29.28
CA GLU A 64 7.14 1.44 30.22
C GLU A 64 6.56 0.21 29.51
N LEU A 65 5.72 0.43 28.49
CA LEU A 65 5.10 -0.63 27.71
C LEU A 65 6.15 -1.47 26.94
N PHE A 66 7.19 -0.83 26.43
CA PHE A 66 8.31 -1.52 25.78
C PHE A 66 9.15 -2.35 26.75
N ALA A 67 9.28 -1.90 28.00
CA ALA A 67 9.98 -2.67 29.04
C ALA A 67 9.22 -3.94 29.41
N GLN A 68 7.88 -3.86 29.47
CA GLN A 68 7.02 -4.98 29.82
C GLN A 68 6.78 -5.94 28.63
N HIS A 69 6.81 -5.43 27.38
CA HIS A 69 6.47 -6.17 26.16
C HIS A 69 7.57 -6.08 25.09
N PRO A 70 8.70 -6.80 25.22
CA PRO A 70 9.81 -6.74 24.26
C PRO A 70 9.42 -7.12 22.82
N LYS A 71 8.48 -8.07 22.65
CA LYS A 71 7.96 -8.44 21.33
C LYS A 71 7.20 -7.31 20.65
N PHE A 72 6.38 -6.57 21.41
CA PHE A 72 5.69 -5.39 20.91
C PHE A 72 6.70 -4.31 20.51
N LYS A 73 7.70 -4.02 21.34
CA LYS A 73 8.78 -3.08 21.01
C LYS A 73 9.47 -3.44 19.68
N HIS A 74 9.78 -4.72 19.50
CA HIS A 74 10.42 -5.21 18.28
C HIS A 74 9.52 -4.99 17.06
N TRP A 75 8.26 -5.41 17.14
CA TRP A 75 7.28 -5.19 16.09
C TRP A 75 7.06 -3.70 15.81
N PHE A 76 6.91 -2.88 16.83
CA PHE A 76 6.72 -1.44 16.69
C PHE A 76 7.84 -0.80 15.87
N ASN A 77 9.09 -1.13 16.15
CA ASN A 77 10.24 -0.56 15.46
C ASN A 77 10.38 -1.00 14.00
N ILE A 78 9.82 -2.15 13.64
CA ILE A 78 9.98 -2.74 12.31
C ILE A 78 8.75 -2.52 11.44
N ASN A 79 7.55 -2.69 12.02
CA ASN A 79 6.31 -2.70 11.25
C ASN A 79 5.57 -1.36 11.30
N THR A 80 6.05 -0.36 12.06
CA THR A 80 5.35 0.91 12.13
C THR A 80 6.24 2.08 11.68
N HIS A 81 5.63 3.07 11.04
CA HIS A 81 6.30 4.27 10.54
C HIS A 81 5.64 5.53 11.09
N ALA A 82 6.42 6.62 11.16
CA ALA A 82 5.90 7.91 11.57
C ALA A 82 4.81 8.38 10.59
N HIS A 83 3.74 8.92 11.15
CA HIS A 83 2.67 9.55 10.39
C HIS A 83 2.91 11.07 10.32
N LYS A 84 2.39 11.72 9.26
CA LYS A 84 2.46 13.19 9.10
C LYS A 84 1.66 13.96 10.16
N VAL A 85 0.59 13.33 10.70
CA VAL A 85 -0.23 13.88 11.77
C VAL A 85 0.27 13.32 13.10
N LYS A 86 0.53 14.20 14.06
CA LYS A 86 0.99 13.85 15.40
C LYS A 86 -0.02 12.93 16.11
N GLY A 87 0.46 12.02 16.93
CA GLY A 87 -0.39 11.08 17.67
C GLY A 87 -0.88 9.88 16.83
N TYR A 88 -0.51 9.79 15.54
CA TYR A 88 -0.82 8.66 14.66
C TYR A 88 0.43 7.95 14.17
N ARG A 89 0.28 6.72 13.68
CA ARG A 89 1.31 5.95 12.99
C ARG A 89 0.73 5.14 11.85
N ILE A 90 1.60 4.79 10.90
CA ILE A 90 1.31 3.84 9.82
C ILE A 90 1.77 2.47 10.31
N VAL A 91 0.92 1.47 10.19
CA VAL A 91 1.22 0.07 10.54
C VAL A 91 1.23 -0.78 9.28
N THR A 92 2.32 -1.50 9.02
CA THR A 92 2.42 -2.44 7.91
C THR A 92 2.22 -3.87 8.43
N ILE A 93 1.22 -4.54 7.90
CA ILE A 93 0.92 -5.95 8.14
C ILE A 93 1.62 -6.77 7.07
N SER A 94 2.55 -7.63 7.47
CA SER A 94 3.25 -8.51 6.53
C SER A 94 2.39 -9.70 6.12
N LEU A 95 2.27 -9.91 4.80
CA LEU A 95 1.62 -11.06 4.19
C LEU A 95 2.64 -12.09 3.67
N LYS A 96 3.79 -12.22 4.34
CA LYS A 96 4.92 -13.08 3.95
C LYS A 96 5.11 -14.22 4.95
N ARG A 97 4.20 -15.18 4.94
CA ARG A 97 4.31 -16.37 5.81
C ARG A 97 5.21 -17.43 5.18
N THR A 98 5.96 -18.16 6.02
CA THR A 98 6.74 -19.30 5.55
C THR A 98 5.81 -20.40 5.01
N GLY A 99 6.09 -20.86 3.80
CA GLY A 99 5.31 -21.92 3.13
C GLY A 99 4.03 -21.44 2.43
N VAL A 100 3.83 -20.12 2.36
CA VAL A 100 2.72 -19.49 1.61
C VAL A 100 3.32 -18.51 0.60
N ALA A 101 2.69 -18.37 -0.56
CA ALA A 101 3.15 -17.41 -1.57
C ALA A 101 3.13 -15.98 -0.98
N PRO A 102 4.18 -15.17 -1.24
CA PRO A 102 4.23 -13.79 -0.76
C PRO A 102 3.05 -12.95 -1.25
N GLY A 103 2.37 -12.31 -0.31
CA GLY A 103 1.19 -11.49 -0.59
C GLY A 103 -0.14 -12.23 -0.49
N ASP A 104 -0.12 -13.55 -0.34
CA ASP A 104 -1.35 -14.33 -0.15
C ASP A 104 -1.92 -14.17 1.26
N VAL A 105 -3.23 -14.05 1.32
CA VAL A 105 -4.00 -13.91 2.56
C VAL A 105 -5.31 -14.70 2.40
N THR A 106 -5.75 -15.36 3.47
CA THR A 106 -7.03 -16.08 3.44
C THR A 106 -8.21 -15.13 3.56
N SER A 107 -9.42 -15.59 3.21
CA SER A 107 -10.64 -14.80 3.36
C SER A 107 -10.89 -14.39 4.82
N GLU A 108 -10.59 -15.29 5.77
CA GLU A 108 -10.74 -15.03 7.21
C GLU A 108 -9.75 -13.97 7.69
N GLU A 109 -8.49 -14.03 7.24
CA GLU A 109 -7.48 -13.01 7.54
C GLU A 109 -7.85 -11.66 6.91
N MET A 110 -8.37 -11.65 5.67
CA MET A 110 -8.81 -10.42 5.01
C MET A 110 -9.97 -9.77 5.76
N ASN A 111 -10.96 -10.56 6.19
CA ASN A 111 -12.08 -10.08 7.00
C ASN A 111 -11.59 -9.51 8.34
N LEU A 112 -10.69 -10.21 9.04
CA LEU A 112 -10.08 -9.70 10.27
C LEU A 112 -9.34 -8.37 10.04
N ILE A 113 -8.55 -8.26 8.98
CA ILE A 113 -7.82 -7.02 8.67
C ILE A 113 -8.81 -5.88 8.38
N ALA A 114 -9.93 -6.16 7.70
CA ALA A 114 -10.99 -5.18 7.47
C ALA A 114 -11.64 -4.72 8.78
N ASP A 115 -12.00 -5.65 9.66
CA ASP A 115 -12.56 -5.34 10.99
C ASP A 115 -11.59 -4.50 11.84
N LEU A 116 -10.28 -4.82 11.76
CA LEU A 116 -9.25 -4.03 12.45
C LEU A 116 -9.08 -2.63 11.83
N ALA A 117 -9.24 -2.49 10.51
CA ALA A 117 -9.23 -1.19 9.88
C ALA A 117 -10.42 -0.33 10.33
N ASP A 118 -11.62 -0.89 10.40
CA ASP A 118 -12.82 -0.19 10.88
C ASP A 118 -12.69 0.20 12.37
N GLN A 119 -12.06 -0.66 13.18
CA GLN A 119 -11.91 -0.42 14.61
C GLN A 119 -10.80 0.58 14.96
N TYR A 120 -9.66 0.54 14.27
CA TYR A 120 -8.43 1.22 14.66
C TYR A 120 -7.96 2.31 13.68
N THR A 121 -8.68 2.51 12.57
CA THR A 121 -8.38 3.55 11.60
C THR A 121 -9.66 4.28 11.19
N PHE A 122 -9.64 4.95 10.05
CA PHE A 122 -10.85 5.51 9.43
C PHE A 122 -11.54 4.52 8.47
N GLY A 123 -11.37 3.21 8.64
CA GLY A 123 -11.90 2.18 7.76
C GLY A 123 -11.12 2.06 6.44
N GLU A 124 -9.92 2.64 6.36
CA GLU A 124 -9.08 2.61 5.17
C GLU A 124 -7.86 1.72 5.36
N LEU A 125 -7.61 0.88 4.37
CA LEU A 125 -6.35 0.14 4.24
C LEU A 125 -5.78 0.29 2.84
N ARG A 126 -4.46 0.14 2.72
CA ARG A 126 -3.74 0.29 1.45
C ARG A 126 -2.86 -0.92 1.18
N THR A 127 -2.87 -1.38 -0.05
CA THR A 127 -1.86 -2.33 -0.53
C THR A 127 -0.52 -1.61 -0.72
N THR A 128 0.58 -2.29 -0.43
CA THR A 128 1.92 -1.77 -0.68
C THR A 128 2.54 -2.44 -1.90
N HIS A 129 3.55 -1.79 -2.48
CA HIS A 129 4.29 -2.38 -3.61
C HIS A 129 5.18 -3.56 -3.18
N GLU A 130 5.39 -3.75 -1.88
CA GLU A 130 6.04 -4.92 -1.31
C GLU A 130 5.08 -6.08 -1.04
N GLN A 131 3.87 -6.08 -1.59
CA GLN A 131 2.88 -7.14 -1.37
C GLN A 131 2.49 -7.30 0.12
N ASN A 132 2.32 -6.19 0.82
CA ASN A 132 1.84 -6.11 2.19
C ASN A 132 0.59 -5.22 2.25
N ILE A 133 -0.05 -5.14 3.42
CA ILE A 133 -1.16 -4.22 3.68
C ILE A 133 -0.74 -3.20 4.74
N ALA A 134 -1.12 -1.94 4.54
CA ALA A 134 -0.90 -0.87 5.49
C ALA A 134 -2.22 -0.34 6.06
N LEU A 135 -2.29 -0.23 7.39
CA LEU A 135 -3.25 0.57 8.13
C LEU A 135 -2.60 1.94 8.35
N VAL A 136 -3.11 2.97 7.66
CA VAL A 136 -2.35 4.21 7.49
C VAL A 136 -2.59 5.26 8.56
N ASP A 137 -3.66 5.17 9.35
CA ASP A 137 -4.10 6.23 10.27
C ASP A 137 -4.36 5.69 11.69
N VAL A 138 -3.46 4.85 12.22
CA VAL A 138 -3.65 4.23 13.54
C VAL A 138 -3.25 5.20 14.65
N PRO A 139 -4.16 5.56 15.58
CA PRO A 139 -3.81 6.34 16.76
C PRO A 139 -2.76 5.61 17.60
N GLN A 140 -1.74 6.32 18.07
CA GLN A 140 -0.66 5.70 18.86
C GLN A 140 -1.17 5.01 20.14
N LYS A 141 -2.22 5.53 20.75
CA LYS A 141 -2.86 4.95 21.94
C LYS A 141 -3.41 3.55 21.70
N ASP A 142 -3.75 3.20 20.46
CA ASP A 142 -4.40 1.93 20.10
C ASP A 142 -3.40 0.89 19.54
N LEU A 143 -2.14 1.26 19.34
CA LEU A 143 -1.11 0.39 18.74
C LEU A 143 -0.87 -0.89 19.48
N PHE A 144 -0.93 -0.87 20.82
CA PHE A 144 -0.71 -2.10 21.61
C PHE A 144 -1.88 -3.07 21.46
N ALA A 145 -3.12 -2.57 21.52
CA ALA A 145 -4.32 -3.40 21.32
C ALA A 145 -4.38 -3.98 19.90
N LEU A 146 -4.07 -3.16 18.89
CA LEU A 146 -3.95 -3.62 17.50
C LEU A 146 -2.89 -4.71 17.36
N TRP A 147 -1.68 -4.51 17.93
CA TRP A 147 -0.62 -5.52 17.91
C TRP A 147 -1.07 -6.82 18.55
N GLN A 148 -1.76 -6.79 19.69
CA GLN A 148 -2.27 -8.00 20.34
C GLN A 148 -3.23 -8.78 19.45
N ALA A 149 -4.16 -8.08 18.77
CA ALA A 149 -5.09 -8.71 17.84
C ALA A 149 -4.35 -9.35 16.64
N LEU A 150 -3.37 -8.64 16.07
CA LEU A 150 -2.53 -9.15 14.98
C LEU A 150 -1.66 -10.35 15.45
N ASP A 151 -1.10 -10.31 16.67
CA ASP A 151 -0.26 -11.40 17.20
C ASP A 151 -1.08 -12.68 17.41
N GLN A 152 -2.29 -12.55 17.94
CA GLN A 152 -3.22 -13.68 18.09
C GLN A 152 -3.58 -14.34 16.75
N ALA A 153 -3.65 -13.55 15.68
CA ALA A 153 -3.92 -14.01 14.32
C ALA A 153 -2.67 -14.42 13.52
N ASN A 154 -1.47 -14.43 14.15
CA ASN A 154 -0.18 -14.65 13.46
C ASN A 154 0.13 -13.65 12.34
N LEU A 155 -0.41 -12.44 12.40
CA LEU A 155 -0.21 -11.34 11.45
C LEU A 155 0.79 -10.27 11.96
N ALA A 156 1.29 -10.39 13.21
CA ALA A 156 2.25 -9.45 13.82
C ALA A 156 3.71 -9.83 13.56
N ARG A 157 4.06 -10.28 12.36
CA ARG A 157 5.45 -10.64 12.03
C ARG A 157 6.31 -9.41 11.89
N ALA A 158 7.37 -9.32 12.69
CA ALA A 158 8.30 -8.20 12.73
C ALA A 158 9.46 -8.42 11.76
N HIS A 159 9.22 -8.23 10.45
CA HIS A 159 10.26 -8.46 9.44
C HIS A 159 10.16 -7.55 8.20
N ILE A 160 9.36 -6.50 8.25
CA ILE A 160 9.25 -5.53 7.16
C ILE A 160 10.62 -4.94 6.81
N GLY A 161 10.97 -4.99 5.51
CA GLY A 161 12.26 -4.51 5.00
C GLY A 161 13.44 -5.47 5.20
N PHE A 162 13.25 -6.65 5.80
CA PHE A 162 14.28 -7.68 5.88
C PHE A 162 14.23 -8.63 4.68
N LEU A 163 15.21 -9.52 4.57
CA LEU A 163 15.26 -10.53 3.51
C LEU A 163 13.99 -11.41 3.46
N THR A 164 13.36 -11.64 4.60
CA THR A 164 12.11 -12.40 4.72
C THR A 164 10.87 -11.65 4.26
N ASP A 165 11.00 -10.35 3.93
CA ASP A 165 9.97 -9.52 3.31
C ASP A 165 10.12 -9.44 1.77
N ILE A 166 10.82 -10.40 1.17
CA ILE A 166 11.05 -10.45 -0.28
C ILE A 166 9.73 -10.55 -1.04
N ILE A 167 9.61 -9.78 -2.12
CA ILE A 167 8.50 -9.86 -3.06
C ILE A 167 8.72 -10.99 -4.08
N CYS A 168 7.63 -11.56 -4.57
CA CYS A 168 7.66 -12.61 -5.57
C CYS A 168 6.65 -12.34 -6.68
N CYS A 169 7.05 -12.58 -7.92
CA CYS A 169 6.11 -12.59 -9.03
C CYS A 169 5.26 -13.87 -8.96
N PRO A 170 3.91 -13.77 -9.04
CA PRO A 170 3.03 -14.94 -8.99
C PRO A 170 3.15 -15.86 -10.21
N GLY A 171 3.82 -15.42 -11.28
CA GLY A 171 4.07 -16.25 -12.44
C GLY A 171 2.83 -16.60 -13.26
N GLY A 172 2.83 -17.79 -13.88
CA GLY A 172 1.80 -18.24 -14.80
C GLY A 172 0.42 -18.43 -14.20
N ASP A 173 0.31 -18.56 -12.88
CA ASP A 173 -0.99 -18.74 -12.20
C ASP A 173 -1.90 -17.51 -12.35
N PHE A 174 -1.32 -16.31 -12.39
CA PHE A 174 -2.06 -15.04 -12.48
C PHE A 174 -1.61 -14.13 -13.63
N CYS A 175 -0.56 -14.50 -14.37
CA CYS A 175 0.01 -13.64 -15.39
C CYS A 175 0.09 -14.32 -16.75
N SER A 176 -0.76 -13.95 -17.69
CA SER A 176 -0.73 -14.46 -19.08
C SER A 176 0.54 -14.11 -19.86
N LEU A 177 1.40 -13.24 -19.32
CA LEU A 177 2.68 -12.85 -19.91
C LEU A 177 3.87 -13.59 -19.30
N ALA A 178 3.67 -14.37 -18.23
CA ALA A 178 4.71 -15.19 -17.66
C ALA A 178 5.05 -16.33 -18.64
N ASN A 179 6.34 -16.56 -18.86
CA ASN A 179 6.80 -17.77 -19.51
C ASN A 179 6.88 -18.85 -18.44
N ALA A 180 6.18 -19.95 -18.66
CA ALA A 180 6.24 -21.13 -17.80
C ALA A 180 7.62 -21.79 -17.90
#